data_27824c702ab90b83b275c69b7e8e4c6f
#
_entry.id   27824c702ab90b83b275c69b7e8e4c6f
#
_cell.length_a   1.000
_cell.length_b   1.000
_cell.length_c   1.000
_cell.angle_alpha   90.00
_cell.angle_beta   90.00
_cell.angle_gamma   90.00
#
_symmetry.space_group_name_H-M   'P 1'
#
loop_
_entity.id
_entity.type
_entity.pdbx_description
1 polymer ?
#
loop_
_entity_poly.entity_id
_entity_poly.type
_entity_poly.pdbx_seq_one_letter_code
_entity_poly.pdbx_strand_id
1 'polypeptide(L)'
;MKETPEYSIILGNLVKEARARSGITQSELADTIEAANRTVLNIENGRGNPKLEVLFPLVRELNIDARTIFYPETLNEAPHLNRLRTLVDGCSEDEAATLFNVMESVLKALRSRNGK
;
A
#
# COMPACT_ATOMS: atom_id res chain seq x y z
N MET A 1 -20.91 16.47 17.39
CA MET A 1 -20.17 15.23 17.30
C MET A 1 -19.41 15.17 15.99
N LYS A 2 -18.15 14.80 16.07
CA LYS A 2 -17.34 14.74 14.85
C LYS A 2 -17.57 13.44 14.10
N GLU A 3 -17.68 13.56 12.79
CA GLU A 3 -17.75 12.38 11.95
C GLU A 3 -16.39 11.72 11.89
N THR A 4 -16.38 10.40 11.64
CA THR A 4 -15.15 9.67 11.43
C THR A 4 -14.49 10.16 10.15
N PRO A 5 -13.23 10.59 10.20
CA PRO A 5 -12.55 11.07 9.00
C PRO A 5 -12.44 9.97 7.94
N GLU A 6 -12.57 10.38 6.69
CA GLU A 6 -12.48 9.44 5.58
C GLU A 6 -11.14 8.70 5.56
N TYR A 7 -10.05 9.39 5.88
CA TYR A 7 -8.74 8.75 5.88
C TYR A 7 -8.63 7.61 6.90
N SER A 8 -9.35 7.72 8.02
CA SER A 8 -9.38 6.65 9.02
C SER A 8 -10.08 5.41 8.48
N ILE A 9 -11.15 5.62 7.73
CA ILE A 9 -11.90 4.52 7.09
C ILE A 9 -11.05 3.85 6.03
N ILE A 10 -10.37 4.64 5.21
CA ILE A 10 -9.48 4.13 4.15
C ILE A 10 -8.36 3.29 4.78
N LEU A 11 -7.70 3.82 5.80
CA LEU A 11 -6.63 3.11 6.47
C LEU A 11 -7.13 1.80 7.07
N GLY A 12 -8.27 1.85 7.73
CA GLY A 12 -8.85 0.66 8.35
C GLY A 12 -9.11 -0.45 7.35
N ASN A 13 -9.68 -0.10 6.20
CA ASN A 13 -9.96 -1.08 5.16
C ASN A 13 -8.68 -1.67 4.59
N LEU A 14 -7.66 -0.84 4.36
CA LEU A 14 -6.37 -1.30 3.84
C LEU A 14 -5.70 -2.27 4.80
N VAL A 15 -5.72 -1.95 6.09
CA VAL A 15 -5.12 -2.80 7.12
C VAL A 15 -5.85 -4.13 7.20
N LYS A 16 -7.18 -4.08 7.22
CA LYS A 16 -7.99 -5.29 7.30
C LYS A 16 -7.74 -6.21 6.11
N GLU A 17 -7.73 -5.67 4.90
CA GLU A 17 -7.48 -6.44 3.69
C GLU A 17 -6.07 -7.04 3.68
N ALA A 18 -5.08 -6.23 4.04
CA ALA A 18 -3.69 -6.68 4.04
C ALA A 18 -3.47 -7.77 5.08
N ARG A 19 -4.07 -7.62 6.26
CA ARG A 19 -3.97 -8.63 7.31
C ARG A 19 -4.62 -9.93 6.86
N ALA A 20 -5.79 -9.85 6.23
CA ALA A 20 -6.49 -11.03 5.72
C ALA A 20 -5.65 -11.77 4.68
N ARG A 21 -5.01 -11.02 3.77
CA ARG A 21 -4.13 -11.62 2.76
C ARG A 21 -2.92 -12.30 3.39
N SER A 22 -2.42 -11.73 4.48
CA SER A 22 -1.27 -12.28 5.18
C SER A 22 -1.62 -13.48 6.06
N GLY A 23 -2.90 -13.68 6.34
CA GLY A 23 -3.36 -14.80 7.14
C GLY A 23 -3.06 -14.70 8.63
N ILE A 24 -2.80 -13.49 9.12
CA ILE A 24 -2.50 -13.29 10.55
C ILE A 24 -3.70 -12.71 11.27
N THR A 25 -3.75 -12.94 12.59
CA THR A 25 -4.83 -12.41 13.42
C THR A 25 -4.53 -10.99 13.85
N GLN A 26 -5.56 -10.29 14.35
CA GLN A 26 -5.36 -8.96 14.92
C GLN A 26 -4.35 -9.00 16.06
N SER A 27 -4.43 -10.05 16.87
CA SER A 27 -3.54 -10.21 18.02
C SER A 27 -2.09 -10.40 17.57
N GLU A 28 -1.88 -11.23 16.54
CA GLU A 28 -0.54 -11.44 16.00
C GLU A 28 0.04 -10.15 15.43
N LEU A 29 -0.79 -9.40 14.72
CA LEU A 29 -0.34 -8.12 14.17
C LEU A 29 0.03 -7.15 15.29
N ALA A 30 -0.81 -7.06 16.31
CA ALA A 30 -0.57 -6.16 17.44
C ALA A 30 0.75 -6.50 18.12
N ASP A 31 1.02 -7.79 18.33
CA ASP A 31 2.27 -8.23 18.93
C ASP A 31 3.48 -7.84 18.08
N THR A 32 3.36 -8.03 16.76
CA THR A 32 4.46 -7.76 15.85
C THR A 32 4.83 -6.27 15.82
N ILE A 33 3.83 -5.40 15.84
CA ILE A 33 4.07 -3.96 15.80
C ILE A 33 4.17 -3.33 17.18
N GLU A 34 4.14 -4.18 18.23
CA GLU A 34 4.25 -3.75 19.64
C GLU A 34 3.18 -2.73 20.01
N ALA A 35 1.95 -3.03 19.61
CA ALA A 35 0.78 -2.22 19.93
C ALA A 35 -0.25 -3.07 20.68
N ALA A 36 -1.22 -2.40 21.30
CA ALA A 36 -2.31 -3.09 21.97
C ALA A 36 -3.31 -3.64 20.94
N ASN A 37 -3.96 -4.77 21.28
CA ASN A 37 -5.01 -5.34 20.45
C ASN A 37 -6.09 -4.31 20.12
N ARG A 38 -6.44 -3.49 21.11
CA ARG A 38 -7.47 -2.47 20.94
C ARG A 38 -7.07 -1.45 19.87
N THR A 39 -5.77 -1.15 19.79
CA THR A 39 -5.26 -0.23 18.77
C THR A 39 -5.53 -0.77 17.37
N VAL A 40 -5.19 -2.05 17.14
CA VAL A 40 -5.43 -2.68 15.84
C VAL A 40 -6.93 -2.75 15.53
N LEU A 41 -7.72 -3.15 16.53
CA LEU A 41 -9.17 -3.23 16.37
C LEU A 41 -9.76 -1.87 15.97
N ASN A 42 -9.35 -0.81 16.64
CA ASN A 42 -9.86 0.53 16.35
C ASN A 42 -9.46 0.97 14.94
N ILE A 43 -8.23 0.68 14.53
CA ILE A 43 -7.77 1.02 13.18
C ILE A 43 -8.63 0.32 12.14
N GLU A 44 -8.84 -1.00 12.30
CA GLU A 44 -9.61 -1.78 11.33
C GLU A 44 -11.08 -1.39 11.27
N ASN A 45 -11.60 -0.86 12.38
CA ASN A 45 -12.98 -0.38 12.42
C ASN A 45 -13.15 1.03 11.87
N GLY A 46 -12.08 1.62 11.37
CA GLY A 46 -12.13 2.95 10.80
C GLY A 46 -12.14 4.07 11.82
N ARG A 47 -11.82 3.77 13.07
CA ARG A 47 -11.83 4.75 14.16
C ARG A 47 -10.43 5.13 14.63
N GLY A 48 -9.41 4.50 14.06
CA GLY A 48 -8.04 4.72 14.49
C GLY A 48 -7.44 5.97 13.90
N ASN A 49 -6.59 6.60 14.69
CA ASN A 49 -5.76 7.69 14.23
C ASN A 49 -4.38 7.42 14.82
N PRO A 50 -3.67 6.42 14.28
CA PRO A 50 -2.43 5.97 14.90
C PRO A 50 -1.33 6.99 14.78
N LYS A 51 -0.55 7.07 15.85
CA LYS A 51 0.68 7.87 15.81
C LYS A 51 1.65 7.23 14.84
N LEU A 52 2.58 8.02 14.36
CA LEU A 52 3.57 7.54 13.41
C LEU A 52 4.35 6.32 13.93
N GLU A 53 4.60 6.27 15.23
CA GLU A 53 5.31 5.15 15.84
C GLU A 53 4.55 3.82 15.71
N VAL A 54 3.23 3.88 15.51
CA VAL A 54 2.41 2.72 15.24
C VAL A 54 2.23 2.52 13.75
N LEU A 55 1.94 3.60 13.04
CA LEU A 55 1.68 3.55 11.60
C LEU A 55 2.87 3.03 10.81
N PHE A 56 4.07 3.47 11.18
CA PHE A 56 5.29 3.09 10.46
C PHE A 56 5.50 1.58 10.44
N PRO A 57 5.57 0.89 11.60
CA PRO A 57 5.73 -0.56 11.58
C PRO A 57 4.51 -1.29 10.99
N LEU A 58 3.31 -0.73 11.17
CA LEU A 58 2.09 -1.33 10.63
C LEU A 58 2.16 -1.43 9.11
N VAL A 59 2.50 -0.34 8.46
CA VAL A 59 2.57 -0.28 7.00
C VAL A 59 3.65 -1.23 6.47
N ARG A 60 4.80 -1.26 7.13
CA ARG A 60 5.91 -2.10 6.71
C ARG A 60 5.62 -3.59 6.93
N GLU A 61 5.05 -3.93 8.07
CA GLU A 61 4.75 -5.33 8.38
C GLU A 61 3.74 -5.93 7.40
N LEU A 62 2.73 -5.15 7.06
CA LEU A 62 1.68 -5.60 6.15
C LEU A 62 2.00 -5.32 4.68
N ASN A 63 3.14 -4.67 4.44
CA ASN A 63 3.57 -4.31 3.09
C ASN A 63 2.50 -3.55 2.33
N ILE A 64 1.90 -2.58 3.00
CA ILE A 64 0.89 -1.72 2.39
C ILE A 64 1.58 -0.66 1.55
N ASP A 65 1.08 -0.45 0.34
CA ASP A 65 1.57 0.64 -0.50
C ASP A 65 1.11 1.96 0.12
N ALA A 66 2.06 2.76 0.59
CA ALA A 66 1.75 4.02 1.27
C ALA A 66 0.96 4.97 0.39
N ARG A 67 1.10 4.88 -0.93
CA ARG A 67 0.33 5.73 -1.84
C ARG A 67 -1.16 5.50 -1.71
N THR A 68 -1.56 4.28 -1.39
CA THR A 68 -2.99 3.98 -1.22
C THR A 68 -3.56 4.68 0.02
N ILE A 69 -2.70 4.99 0.98
CA ILE A 69 -3.13 5.69 2.19
C ILE A 69 -3.23 7.19 1.94
N PHE A 70 -2.21 7.77 1.32
CA PHE A 70 -2.09 9.22 1.21
C PHE A 70 -2.66 9.80 -0.07
N TYR A 71 -2.77 8.99 -1.12
CA TYR A 71 -3.31 9.41 -2.42
C TYR A 71 -4.23 8.34 -2.99
N PRO A 72 -5.28 7.97 -2.24
CA PRO A 72 -6.14 6.85 -2.65
C PRO A 72 -6.85 7.10 -3.98
N GLU A 73 -7.07 8.35 -4.33
CA GLU A 73 -7.75 8.71 -5.57
C GLU A 73 -6.97 8.25 -6.81
N THR A 74 -5.64 8.15 -6.72
CA THR A 74 -4.83 7.78 -7.88
C THR A 74 -4.98 6.32 -8.30
N LEU A 75 -5.44 5.48 -7.40
CA LEU A 75 -5.64 4.05 -7.70
C LEU A 75 -6.72 3.84 -8.76
N ASN A 76 -7.76 4.65 -8.72
CA ASN A 76 -8.87 4.52 -9.65
C ASN A 76 -8.58 5.22 -10.98
N GLU A 77 -7.65 6.15 -11.00
CA GLU A 77 -7.34 6.94 -12.19
C GLU A 77 -6.38 6.22 -13.13
N ALA A 78 -5.51 5.37 -12.59
CA ALA A 78 -4.47 4.72 -13.40
C ALA A 78 -4.19 3.31 -12.88
N PRO A 79 -5.16 2.39 -13.01
CA PRO A 79 -5.00 1.04 -12.44
C PRO A 79 -3.82 0.26 -13.03
N HIS A 80 -3.59 0.37 -14.32
CA HIS A 80 -2.47 -0.36 -14.95
C HIS A 80 -1.12 0.19 -14.49
N LEU A 81 -1.03 1.51 -14.38
CA LEU A 81 0.21 2.14 -13.93
C LEU A 81 0.50 1.77 -12.48
N ASN A 82 -0.53 1.73 -11.65
CA ASN A 82 -0.38 1.35 -10.25
C ASN A 82 0.06 -0.10 -10.10
N ARG A 83 -0.46 -0.99 -10.92
CA ARG A 83 -0.05 -2.40 -10.92
C ARG A 83 1.41 -2.54 -11.33
N LEU A 84 1.82 -1.77 -12.31
CA LEU A 84 3.21 -1.77 -12.78
C LEU A 84 4.15 -1.28 -11.68
N ARG A 85 3.77 -0.22 -10.97
CA ARG A 85 4.57 0.29 -9.86
C ARG A 85 4.75 -0.75 -8.77
N THR A 86 3.68 -1.47 -8.44
CA THR A 86 3.73 -2.51 -7.43
C THR A 86 4.69 -3.62 -7.83
N LEU A 87 4.64 -4.01 -9.10
CA LEU A 87 5.52 -5.04 -9.62
C LEU A 87 6.98 -4.62 -9.51
N VAL A 88 7.27 -3.39 -9.91
CA VAL A 88 8.63 -2.84 -9.87
C VAL A 88 9.14 -2.73 -8.44
N ASP A 89 8.28 -2.34 -7.52
CA ASP A 89 8.68 -2.20 -6.11
C ASP A 89 9.13 -3.51 -5.49
N GLY A 90 8.68 -4.65 -6.03
CA GLY A 90 9.08 -5.96 -5.55
C GLY A 90 10.37 -6.48 -6.17
N CYS A 91 10.97 -5.74 -7.07
CA CYS A 91 12.19 -6.18 -7.77
C CYS A 91 13.45 -5.89 -6.97
N SER A 92 14.44 -6.76 -7.14
CA SER A 92 15.78 -6.49 -6.63
C SER A 92 16.45 -5.44 -7.50
N GLU A 93 17.57 -4.92 -7.02
CA GLU A 93 18.33 -3.93 -7.78
C GLU A 93 18.82 -4.52 -9.11
N ASP A 94 19.28 -5.79 -9.08
CA ASP A 94 19.75 -6.45 -10.31
C ASP A 94 18.61 -6.67 -11.31
N GLU A 95 17.46 -7.09 -10.81
CA GLU A 95 16.27 -7.26 -11.65
C GLU A 95 15.84 -5.93 -12.24
N ALA A 96 15.87 -4.89 -11.45
CA ALA A 96 15.47 -3.56 -11.90
C ALA A 96 16.38 -3.05 -13.02
N ALA A 97 17.68 -3.30 -12.90
CA ALA A 97 18.63 -2.87 -13.92
C ALA A 97 18.32 -3.50 -15.28
N THR A 98 18.03 -4.81 -15.27
CA THR A 98 17.67 -5.52 -16.50
C THR A 98 16.33 -5.03 -17.04
N LEU A 99 15.34 -4.91 -16.16
CA LEU A 99 14.00 -4.48 -16.57
C LEU A 99 13.99 -3.07 -17.11
N PHE A 100 14.81 -2.18 -16.57
CA PHE A 100 14.87 -0.80 -17.04
C PHE A 100 15.19 -0.75 -18.51
N ASN A 101 16.21 -1.49 -18.95
CA ASN A 101 16.63 -1.49 -20.35
C ASN A 101 15.54 -2.04 -21.26
N VAL A 102 14.90 -3.13 -20.84
CA VAL A 102 13.82 -3.74 -21.61
C VAL A 102 12.63 -2.80 -21.72
N MET A 103 12.23 -2.24 -20.59
CA MET A 103 11.08 -1.35 -20.54
C MET A 103 11.31 -0.08 -21.35
N GLU A 104 12.52 0.45 -21.29
CA GLU A 104 12.88 1.63 -22.08
C GLU A 104 12.73 1.37 -23.55
N SER A 105 13.21 0.22 -24.01
CA SER A 105 13.11 -0.18 -25.43
C SER A 105 11.66 -0.33 -25.86
N VAL A 106 10.84 -0.98 -25.01
CA VAL A 106 9.43 -1.17 -25.29
C VAL A 106 8.69 0.17 -25.34
N LEU A 107 9.02 1.06 -24.41
CA LEU A 107 8.40 2.39 -24.38
C LEU A 107 8.70 3.18 -25.64
N LYS A 108 9.93 3.12 -26.13
CA LYS A 108 10.31 3.77 -27.38
C LYS A 108 9.47 3.27 -28.53
N ALA A 109 9.31 1.96 -28.62
CA ALA A 109 8.51 1.34 -29.68
C ALA A 109 7.04 1.78 -29.59
N LEU A 110 6.50 1.79 -28.38
CA LEU A 110 5.10 2.20 -28.17
C LEU A 110 4.87 3.66 -28.53
N ARG A 111 5.80 4.52 -28.16
CA ARG A 111 5.67 5.96 -28.43
C ARG A 111 5.83 6.27 -29.92
N SER A 112 6.75 5.55 -30.58
CA SER A 112 6.94 5.67 -32.02
C SER A 112 5.69 5.21 -32.78
N ARG A 113 5.10 4.10 -32.33
CA ARG A 113 3.88 3.56 -32.93
C ARG A 113 2.71 4.50 -32.84
N ASN A 114 2.68 5.33 -31.80
CA ASN A 114 1.60 6.30 -31.61
C ASN A 114 1.84 7.59 -32.38
N GLY A 115 2.88 7.64 -33.19
CA GLY A 115 3.15 8.77 -34.06
C GLY A 115 3.66 10.00 -33.35
N LYS A 116 4.26 9.81 -32.19
CA LYS A 116 4.70 10.95 -31.38
C LYS A 116 6.18 10.97 -31.12
#